data_09656878d1b2c507cae6dc655414ceb3
#
_entry.id   09656878d1b2c507cae6dc655414ceb3
#
_cell.length_a   1.000
_cell.length_b   1.000
_cell.length_c   1.000
_cell.angle_alpha   90.00
_cell.angle_beta   90.00
_cell.angle_gamma   90.00
#
_symmetry.space_group_name_H-M   'P 1'
#
loop_
_entity.id
_entity.type
_entity.pdbx_description
1 polymer ?
#
loop_
_entity_poly.entity_id
_entity_poly.type
_entity_poly.pdbx_seq_one_letter_code
_entity_poly.pdbx_strand_id
1 'polypeptide(L)'
;MVPWMPWLTYKCLLGTITSVPYALGEMIVGVFAIFIRDYVTLQWVMSLVCCIQLPLWFLIPESPRWLLSKGRVEEARSIMETGARWNGREVDLSGLTASEEDVKTWEELGFTDLFKSRDILIITIVMFFNWPIITLGYYGLGMSMTQLGGNIFVEFILGALVEVIKSKKFINRF
;
A
#
# COMPACT_ATOMS: atom_id res chain seq x y z
N MET A 1 22.05 20.38 -6.71
CA MET A 1 20.93 19.67 -6.05
C MET A 1 19.64 20.28 -6.56
N VAL A 2 18.77 19.50 -7.15
CA VAL A 2 17.55 20.00 -7.83
C VAL A 2 16.45 20.18 -6.79
N PRO A 3 15.87 21.36 -6.63
CA PRO A 3 15.02 21.73 -5.47
C PRO A 3 13.69 20.97 -5.34
N TRP A 4 13.30 20.15 -6.34
CA TRP A 4 12.08 19.31 -6.33
C TRP A 4 12.31 17.84 -5.92
N MET A 5 13.55 17.50 -5.54
CA MET A 5 13.94 16.15 -5.14
C MET A 5 13.49 15.70 -3.72
N PRO A 6 13.29 16.61 -2.73
CA PRO A 6 12.92 16.18 -1.36
C PRO A 6 11.59 15.44 -1.29
N TRP A 7 10.57 15.88 -2.02
CA TRP A 7 9.24 15.25 -1.96
C TRP A 7 9.20 13.85 -2.57
N LEU A 8 10.04 13.60 -3.59
CA LEU A 8 10.19 12.26 -4.18
C LEU A 8 10.84 11.30 -3.18
N THR A 9 11.86 11.78 -2.46
CA THR A 9 12.53 11.05 -1.38
C THR A 9 11.54 10.69 -0.28
N TYR A 10 10.70 11.62 0.17
CA TYR A 10 9.66 11.35 1.17
C TYR A 10 8.63 10.32 0.69
N LYS A 11 8.20 10.36 -0.57
CA LYS A 11 7.29 9.35 -1.14
C LYS A 11 7.94 7.96 -1.18
N CYS A 12 9.18 7.86 -1.63
CA CYS A 12 9.91 6.60 -1.65
C CYS A 12 10.11 6.04 -0.24
N LEU A 13 10.43 6.92 0.72
CA LEU A 13 10.64 6.56 2.12
C LEU A 13 9.34 6.06 2.76
N LEU A 14 8.22 6.77 2.56
CA LEU A 14 6.90 6.34 3.02
C LEU A 14 6.50 5.00 2.38
N GLY A 15 6.70 4.83 1.07
CA GLY A 15 6.41 3.56 0.38
C GLY A 15 7.23 2.40 0.95
N THR A 16 8.50 2.65 1.35
CA THR A 16 9.34 1.62 1.97
C THR A 16 8.93 1.34 3.41
N ILE A 17 8.54 2.37 4.18
CA ILE A 17 8.06 2.20 5.56
C ILE A 17 6.79 1.35 5.59
N THR A 18 5.90 1.45 4.60
CA THR A 18 4.67 0.64 4.53
C THR A 18 4.94 -0.85 4.30
N SER A 19 6.11 -1.25 3.78
CA SER A 19 6.49 -2.66 3.64
C SER A 19 6.92 -3.29 4.97
N VAL A 20 7.35 -2.51 5.95
CA VAL A 20 7.79 -3.02 7.27
C VAL A 20 6.65 -3.71 8.04
N PRO A 21 5.45 -3.12 8.20
CA PRO A 21 4.31 -3.80 8.82
C PRO A 21 3.91 -5.09 8.10
N TYR A 22 4.04 -5.14 6.78
CA TYR A 22 3.79 -6.35 5.99
C TYR A 22 4.75 -7.48 6.41
N ALA A 23 6.05 -7.23 6.40
CA ALA A 23 7.06 -8.21 6.79
C ALA A 23 6.93 -8.65 8.28
N LEU A 24 6.56 -7.70 9.17
CA LEU A 24 6.26 -8.03 10.56
C LEU A 24 5.02 -8.93 10.67
N GLY A 25 4.00 -8.68 9.85
CA GLY A 25 2.81 -9.54 9.76
C GLY A 25 3.17 -10.95 9.33
N GLU A 26 4.00 -11.12 8.32
CA GLU A 26 4.52 -12.43 7.90
C GLU A 26 5.26 -13.16 9.03
N MET A 27 6.14 -12.46 9.75
CA MET A 27 6.84 -13.05 10.90
C MET A 27 5.87 -13.53 11.99
N ILE A 28 4.86 -12.72 12.31
CA ILE A 28 3.84 -13.04 13.30
C ILE A 28 3.06 -14.30 12.87
N VAL A 29 2.65 -14.39 11.61
CA VAL A 29 1.98 -15.59 11.06
C VAL A 29 2.88 -16.81 11.18
N GLY A 30 4.17 -16.70 10.84
CA GLY A 30 5.15 -17.78 11.00
C GLY A 30 5.29 -18.26 12.43
N VAL A 31 5.33 -17.34 13.40
CA VAL A 31 5.38 -17.66 14.83
C VAL A 31 4.11 -18.38 15.27
N PHE A 32 2.92 -17.90 14.90
CA PHE A 32 1.67 -18.59 15.23
C PHE A 32 1.61 -20.00 14.62
N ALA A 33 2.11 -20.20 13.40
CA ALA A 33 2.14 -21.48 12.73
C ALA A 33 3.06 -22.51 13.42
N ILE A 34 4.07 -22.10 14.19
CA ILE A 34 4.89 -22.99 15.01
C ILE A 34 4.08 -23.58 16.16
N PHE A 35 3.24 -22.77 16.81
CA PHE A 35 2.45 -23.18 17.96
C PHE A 35 1.15 -23.86 17.56
N ILE A 36 0.50 -23.36 16.50
CA ILE A 36 -0.79 -23.84 16.01
C ILE A 36 -0.55 -24.67 14.74
N ARG A 37 -0.40 -25.97 14.90
CA ARG A 37 -0.14 -26.88 13.77
C ARG A 37 -1.39 -27.32 13.02
N ASP A 38 -2.56 -27.13 13.63
CA ASP A 38 -3.84 -27.39 12.98
C ASP A 38 -4.22 -26.22 12.06
N TYR A 39 -4.38 -26.53 10.77
CA TYR A 39 -4.70 -25.55 9.73
C TYR A 39 -6.01 -24.80 10.03
N VAL A 40 -7.05 -25.52 10.49
CA VAL A 40 -8.36 -24.93 10.73
C VAL A 40 -8.29 -23.92 11.87
N THR A 41 -7.61 -24.28 12.96
CA THR A 41 -7.42 -23.41 14.12
C THR A 41 -6.59 -22.16 13.74
N LEU A 42 -5.52 -22.34 12.96
CA LEU A 42 -4.71 -21.22 12.46
C LEU A 42 -5.55 -20.26 11.62
N GLN A 43 -6.39 -20.81 10.73
CA GLN A 43 -7.29 -20.01 9.88
C GLN A 43 -8.28 -19.18 10.72
N TRP A 44 -8.85 -19.77 11.77
CA TRP A 44 -9.75 -19.04 12.68
C TRP A 44 -9.04 -17.91 13.41
N VAL A 45 -7.84 -18.15 13.92
CA VAL A 45 -7.02 -17.11 14.59
C VAL A 45 -6.71 -15.96 13.65
N MET A 46 -6.29 -16.25 12.42
CA MET A 46 -6.01 -15.21 11.42
C MET A 46 -7.27 -14.43 11.04
N SER A 47 -8.41 -15.11 10.89
CA SER A 47 -9.69 -14.46 10.60
C SER A 47 -10.12 -13.52 11.73
N LEU A 48 -9.91 -13.92 12.99
CA LEU A 48 -10.21 -13.07 14.14
C LEU A 48 -9.36 -11.80 14.15
N VAL A 49 -8.06 -11.90 13.84
CA VAL A 49 -7.17 -10.75 13.71
C VAL A 49 -7.66 -9.81 12.59
N CYS A 50 -8.13 -10.35 11.46
CA CYS A 50 -8.71 -9.53 10.38
C CYS A 50 -9.99 -8.81 10.84
N CYS A 51 -10.83 -9.44 11.68
CA CYS A 51 -12.03 -8.80 12.20
C CYS A 51 -11.73 -7.56 13.07
N ILE A 52 -10.59 -7.53 13.75
CA ILE A 52 -10.15 -6.37 14.55
C ILE A 52 -9.91 -5.14 13.66
N GLN A 53 -9.63 -5.34 12.36
CA GLN A 53 -9.41 -4.24 11.42
C GLN A 53 -10.71 -3.63 10.88
N LEU A 54 -11.87 -4.30 11.03
CA LEU A 54 -13.14 -3.78 10.52
C LEU A 54 -13.51 -2.39 11.08
N PRO A 55 -13.33 -2.07 12.38
CA PRO A 55 -13.60 -0.74 12.90
C PRO A 55 -12.74 0.36 12.26
N LEU A 56 -11.53 0.04 11.77
CA LEU A 56 -10.66 1.00 11.12
C LEU A 56 -11.27 1.56 9.83
N TRP A 57 -12.11 0.78 9.16
CA TRP A 57 -12.86 1.22 7.98
C TRP A 57 -13.71 2.47 8.25
N PHE A 58 -14.27 2.56 9.44
CA PHE A 58 -15.09 3.71 9.85
C PHE A 58 -14.27 4.88 10.42
N LEU A 59 -13.03 4.60 10.85
CA LEU A 59 -12.14 5.58 11.47
C LEU A 59 -11.24 6.31 10.46
N ILE A 60 -10.96 5.67 9.32
CA ILE A 60 -10.08 6.24 8.30
C ILE A 60 -10.90 7.21 7.44
N PRO A 61 -10.53 8.51 7.41
CA PRO A 61 -11.19 9.49 6.56
C PRO A 61 -10.91 9.20 5.08
N GLU A 62 -11.80 9.68 4.22
CA GLU A 62 -11.62 9.60 2.78
C GLU A 62 -10.40 10.41 2.31
N SER A 63 -9.85 10.04 1.16
CA SER A 63 -8.70 10.76 0.61
C SER A 63 -9.10 12.19 0.20
N PRO A 64 -8.40 13.24 0.70
CA PRO A 64 -8.67 14.62 0.29
C PRO A 64 -8.60 14.82 -1.22
N ARG A 65 -7.67 14.13 -1.89
CA ARG A 65 -7.52 14.20 -3.34
C ARG A 65 -8.74 13.62 -4.07
N TRP A 66 -9.29 12.53 -3.55
CA TRP A 66 -10.51 11.92 -4.10
C TRP A 66 -11.72 12.83 -3.88
N LEU A 67 -11.85 13.44 -2.69
CA LEU A 67 -12.92 14.40 -2.39
C LEU A 67 -12.88 15.61 -3.32
N LEU A 68 -11.69 16.15 -3.58
CA LEU A 68 -11.52 17.25 -4.53
C LEU A 68 -11.92 16.84 -5.95
N SER A 69 -11.55 15.64 -6.39
CA SER A 69 -11.97 15.13 -7.71
C SER A 69 -13.49 14.91 -7.83
N LYS A 70 -14.20 14.80 -6.70
CA LYS A 70 -15.66 14.74 -6.63
C LYS A 70 -16.32 16.08 -6.33
N GLY A 71 -15.58 17.18 -6.31
CA GLY A 71 -16.08 18.52 -6.00
C GLY A 71 -16.44 18.75 -4.53
N ARG A 72 -16.18 17.80 -3.62
CA ARG A 72 -16.47 17.89 -2.18
C ARG A 72 -15.36 18.64 -1.45
N VAL A 73 -15.20 19.94 -1.79
CA VAL A 73 -14.07 20.78 -1.36
C VAL A 73 -14.04 20.99 0.15
N GLU A 74 -15.19 21.23 0.79
CA GLU A 74 -15.25 21.53 2.22
C GLU A 74 -14.87 20.32 3.08
N GLU A 75 -15.23 19.14 2.67
CA GLU A 75 -14.83 17.90 3.36
C GLU A 75 -13.33 17.65 3.20
N ALA A 76 -12.80 17.84 1.99
CA ALA A 76 -11.36 17.76 1.75
C ALA A 76 -10.59 18.76 2.62
N ARG A 77 -11.09 20.00 2.74
CA ARG A 77 -10.51 21.05 3.59
C ARG A 77 -10.47 20.63 5.05
N SER A 78 -11.59 20.16 5.60
CA SER A 78 -11.70 19.72 7.00
C SER A 78 -10.69 18.62 7.34
N ILE A 79 -10.52 17.63 6.44
CA ILE A 79 -9.55 16.54 6.62
C ILE A 79 -8.11 17.08 6.57
N MET A 80 -7.80 17.97 5.63
CA MET A 80 -6.48 18.58 5.49
C MET A 80 -6.13 19.46 6.69
N GLU A 81 -7.06 20.26 7.21
CA GLU A 81 -6.89 21.06 8.42
C GLU A 81 -6.64 20.19 9.64
N THR A 82 -7.38 19.08 9.77
CA THR A 82 -7.18 18.10 10.84
C THR A 82 -5.79 17.48 10.77
N GLY A 83 -5.35 17.07 9.57
CA GLY A 83 -4.02 16.53 9.35
C GLY A 83 -2.92 17.57 9.64
N ALA A 84 -3.10 18.82 9.23
CA ALA A 84 -2.17 19.91 9.51
C ALA A 84 -2.04 20.15 11.01
N ARG A 85 -3.17 20.21 11.73
CA ARG A 85 -3.23 20.37 13.19
C ARG A 85 -2.50 19.24 13.92
N TRP A 86 -2.67 18.00 13.51
CA TRP A 86 -1.94 16.85 14.09
C TRP A 86 -0.43 16.92 13.84
N ASN A 87 -0.02 17.52 12.73
CA ASN A 87 1.39 17.74 12.41
C ASN A 87 1.96 19.05 12.99
N GLY A 88 1.18 19.80 13.77
CA GLY A 88 1.59 21.08 14.37
C GLY A 88 1.91 22.16 13.33
N ARG A 89 1.27 22.11 12.16
CA ARG A 89 1.45 23.08 11.08
C ARG A 89 0.15 23.80 10.79
N GLU A 90 0.24 25.10 10.60
CA GLU A 90 -0.83 25.89 10.01
C GLU A 90 -0.67 25.88 8.49
N VAL A 91 -1.73 25.54 7.79
CA VAL A 91 -1.77 25.53 6.32
C VAL A 91 -2.89 26.44 5.87
N ASP A 92 -2.57 27.42 5.05
CA ASP A 92 -3.58 28.25 4.40
C ASP A 92 -4.24 27.47 3.27
N LEU A 93 -5.49 27.12 3.46
CA LEU A 93 -6.32 26.39 2.50
C LEU A 93 -7.40 27.31 1.87
N SER A 94 -7.27 28.62 2.00
CA SER A 94 -8.24 29.60 1.44
C SER A 94 -8.36 29.52 -0.09
N GLY A 95 -7.27 29.16 -0.77
CA GLY A 95 -7.23 28.95 -2.22
C GLY A 95 -7.57 27.54 -2.70
N LEU A 96 -8.03 26.64 -1.80
CA LEU A 96 -8.36 25.28 -2.18
C LEU A 96 -9.67 25.26 -2.97
N THR A 97 -9.58 24.94 -4.25
CA THR A 97 -10.73 24.79 -5.15
C THR A 97 -10.63 23.46 -5.89
N ALA A 98 -11.77 22.86 -6.21
CA ALA A 98 -11.81 21.76 -7.16
C ALA A 98 -11.77 22.36 -8.57
N SER A 99 -10.93 21.80 -9.44
CA SER A 99 -10.96 22.16 -10.86
C SER A 99 -12.25 21.62 -11.48
N GLU A 100 -13.03 22.49 -12.10
CA GLU A 100 -14.25 22.06 -12.81
C GLU A 100 -13.95 21.05 -13.93
N GLU A 101 -12.80 21.19 -14.56
CA GLU A 101 -12.32 20.25 -15.56
C GLU A 101 -12.02 18.87 -14.98
N ASP A 102 -11.36 18.82 -13.82
CA ASP A 102 -11.08 17.55 -13.13
C ASP A 102 -12.38 16.87 -12.69
N VAL A 103 -13.33 17.59 -12.11
CA VAL A 103 -14.61 17.04 -11.66
C VAL A 103 -15.38 16.43 -12.82
N LYS A 104 -15.55 17.16 -13.93
CA LYS A 104 -16.24 16.66 -15.12
C LYS A 104 -15.53 15.45 -15.72
N THR A 105 -14.21 15.50 -15.82
CA THR A 105 -13.42 14.40 -16.37
C THR A 105 -13.60 13.11 -15.54
N TRP A 106 -13.62 13.20 -14.22
CA TRP A 106 -13.82 12.03 -13.36
C TRP A 106 -15.24 11.47 -13.38
N GLU A 107 -16.25 12.30 -13.65
CA GLU A 107 -17.64 11.84 -13.78
C GLU A 107 -17.88 11.09 -15.09
N GLU A 108 -17.19 11.49 -16.16
CA GLU A 108 -17.34 10.90 -17.49
C GLU A 108 -16.45 9.67 -17.72
N LEU A 109 -15.39 9.47 -16.92
CA LEU A 109 -14.45 8.35 -17.08
C LEU A 109 -15.08 7.01 -16.65
N GLY A 110 -15.14 6.08 -17.59
CA GLY A 110 -15.58 4.71 -17.38
C GLY A 110 -14.45 3.70 -17.61
N PHE A 111 -14.72 2.44 -17.28
CA PHE A 111 -13.77 1.34 -17.51
C PHE A 111 -13.37 1.21 -18.99
N THR A 112 -14.27 1.58 -19.90
CA THR A 112 -14.03 1.57 -21.34
C THR A 112 -12.98 2.59 -21.80
N ASP A 113 -12.72 3.64 -21.00
CA ASP A 113 -11.75 4.68 -21.34
C ASP A 113 -10.31 4.19 -21.28
N LEU A 114 -10.06 3.10 -20.55
CA LEU A 114 -8.77 2.39 -20.58
C LEU A 114 -8.40 1.89 -21.98
N PHE A 115 -9.39 1.69 -22.84
CA PHE A 115 -9.21 1.16 -24.20
C PHE A 115 -9.29 2.24 -25.30
N LYS A 116 -9.73 3.46 -24.96
CA LYS A 116 -9.89 4.55 -25.94
C LYS A 116 -8.56 5.20 -26.35
N SER A 117 -7.65 5.39 -25.39
CA SER A 117 -6.35 6.01 -25.67
C SER A 117 -5.30 4.94 -25.94
N ARG A 118 -4.58 5.09 -27.04
CA ARG A 118 -3.51 4.15 -27.43
C ARG A 118 -2.42 4.05 -26.37
N ASP A 119 -2.03 5.17 -25.77
CA ASP A 119 -0.98 5.20 -24.75
C ASP A 119 -1.43 4.50 -23.47
N ILE A 120 -2.66 4.76 -23.02
CA ILE A 120 -3.24 4.10 -21.85
C ILE A 120 -3.40 2.61 -22.11
N LEU A 121 -3.83 2.21 -23.30
CA LEU A 121 -3.96 0.80 -23.68
C LEU A 121 -2.61 0.07 -23.62
N ILE A 122 -1.54 0.66 -24.14
CA ILE A 122 -0.20 0.08 -24.09
C ILE A 122 0.24 -0.11 -22.63
N ILE A 123 0.08 0.92 -21.80
CA ILE A 123 0.42 0.85 -20.38
C ILE A 123 -0.40 -0.24 -19.69
N THR A 124 -1.69 -0.31 -19.95
CA THR A 124 -2.59 -1.32 -19.38
C THR A 124 -2.16 -2.74 -19.76
N ILE A 125 -1.84 -2.98 -21.03
CA ILE A 125 -1.35 -4.28 -21.51
C ILE A 125 -0.02 -4.64 -20.85
N VAL A 126 0.94 -3.72 -20.83
CA VAL A 126 2.25 -3.94 -20.18
C VAL A 126 2.08 -4.28 -18.70
N MET A 127 1.23 -3.55 -17.98
CA MET A 127 0.96 -3.81 -16.56
C MET A 127 0.26 -5.15 -16.35
N PHE A 128 -0.68 -5.50 -17.24
CA PHE A 128 -1.41 -6.78 -17.19
C PHE A 128 -0.48 -7.98 -17.32
N PHE A 129 0.57 -7.89 -18.13
CA PHE A 129 1.58 -8.96 -18.25
C PHE A 129 2.65 -8.89 -17.16
N ASN A 130 3.06 -7.70 -16.75
CA ASN A 130 4.11 -7.51 -15.77
C ASN A 130 3.71 -8.04 -14.38
N TRP A 131 2.48 -7.78 -13.94
CA TRP A 131 1.97 -8.21 -12.64
C TRP A 131 2.00 -9.75 -12.46
N PRO A 132 1.42 -10.56 -13.36
CA PRO A 132 1.50 -12.02 -13.26
C PRO A 132 2.93 -12.55 -13.26
N ILE A 133 3.83 -11.99 -14.08
CA ILE A 133 5.23 -12.42 -14.13
C ILE A 133 5.94 -12.19 -12.80
N ILE A 134 5.79 -11.00 -12.23
CA ILE A 134 6.36 -10.66 -10.92
C ILE A 134 5.78 -11.56 -9.83
N THR A 135 4.47 -11.75 -9.83
CA THR A 135 3.75 -12.58 -8.85
C THR A 135 4.17 -14.05 -8.96
N LEU A 136 4.25 -14.57 -10.18
CA LEU A 136 4.72 -15.94 -10.43
C LEU A 136 6.16 -16.14 -9.95
N GLY A 137 7.05 -15.18 -10.23
CA GLY A 137 8.42 -15.20 -9.76
C GLY A 137 8.51 -15.17 -8.24
N TYR A 138 7.78 -14.27 -7.59
CA TYR A 138 7.76 -14.12 -6.14
C TYR A 138 7.25 -15.39 -5.43
N TYR A 139 6.07 -15.86 -5.79
CA TYR A 139 5.47 -17.05 -5.18
C TYR A 139 6.16 -18.35 -5.63
N GLY A 140 6.59 -18.44 -6.89
CA GLY A 140 7.31 -19.61 -7.39
C GLY A 140 8.64 -19.83 -6.67
N LEU A 141 9.41 -18.79 -6.45
CA LEU A 141 10.64 -18.85 -5.64
C LEU A 141 10.35 -19.17 -4.19
N GLY A 142 9.32 -18.54 -3.58
CA GLY A 142 8.91 -18.82 -2.22
C GLY A 142 8.52 -20.30 -2.02
N MET A 143 7.76 -20.87 -2.94
CA MET A 143 7.38 -22.30 -2.89
C MET A 143 8.59 -23.24 -3.14
N SER A 144 9.52 -22.84 -4.00
CA SER A 144 10.72 -23.64 -4.26
C SER A 144 11.66 -23.72 -3.05
N MET A 145 11.74 -22.67 -2.24
CA MET A 145 12.54 -22.68 -1.01
C MET A 145 12.07 -23.75 -0.04
N THR A 146 10.76 -23.99 0.06
CA THR A 146 10.20 -25.00 0.97
C THR A 146 10.58 -26.44 0.56
N GLN A 147 11.02 -26.65 -0.69
CA GLN A 147 11.43 -27.97 -1.21
C GLN A 147 12.93 -28.26 -0.98
N LEU A 148 13.72 -27.28 -0.55
CA LEU A 148 15.15 -27.44 -0.32
C LEU A 148 15.52 -28.22 0.97
N GLY A 149 14.53 -28.76 1.68
CA GLY A 149 14.74 -29.67 2.81
C GLY A 149 14.96 -28.98 4.16
N GLY A 150 14.74 -27.68 4.25
CA GLY A 150 14.76 -26.91 5.49
C GLY A 150 13.44 -26.99 6.28
N ASN A 151 13.45 -26.37 7.47
CA ASN A 151 12.23 -26.19 8.24
C ASN A 151 11.44 -25.00 7.66
N ILE A 152 10.27 -25.29 7.10
CA ILE A 152 9.40 -24.30 6.42
C ILE A 152 9.14 -23.03 7.26
N PHE A 153 9.00 -23.20 8.59
CA PHE A 153 8.77 -22.06 9.49
C PHE A 153 10.00 -21.17 9.64
N VAL A 154 11.17 -21.80 9.70
CA VAL A 154 12.45 -21.06 9.79
C VAL A 154 12.71 -20.30 8.49
N GLU A 155 12.49 -20.91 7.35
CA GLU A 155 12.67 -20.28 6.03
C GLU A 155 11.72 -19.10 5.85
N PHE A 156 10.47 -19.24 6.25
CA PHE A 156 9.48 -18.18 6.20
C PHE A 156 9.87 -16.98 7.09
N ILE A 157 10.29 -17.23 8.32
CA ILE A 157 10.76 -16.18 9.24
C ILE A 157 12.04 -15.51 8.71
N LEU A 158 12.97 -16.27 8.16
CA LEU A 158 14.19 -15.72 7.56
C LEU A 158 13.90 -14.86 6.34
N GLY A 159 12.95 -15.26 5.49
CA GLY A 159 12.48 -14.47 4.36
C GLY A 159 11.95 -13.10 4.80
N ALA A 160 11.07 -13.09 5.78
CA ALA A 160 10.51 -11.86 6.35
C ALA A 160 11.60 -10.99 7.02
N LEU A 161 12.56 -11.58 7.71
CA LEU A 161 13.72 -10.87 8.29
C LEU A 161 14.56 -10.17 7.22
N VAL A 162 14.85 -10.85 6.12
CA VAL A 162 15.60 -10.27 4.99
C VAL A 162 14.86 -9.07 4.41
N GLU A 163 13.53 -9.11 4.34
CA GLU A 163 12.72 -8.01 3.84
C GLU A 163 12.78 -6.78 4.76
N VAL A 164 12.72 -6.98 6.08
CA VAL A 164 12.94 -5.90 7.07
C VAL A 164 14.34 -5.30 6.95
N ILE A 165 15.38 -6.13 6.77
CA ILE A 165 16.75 -5.66 6.63
C ILE A 165 16.93 -4.84 5.34
N LYS A 166 16.34 -5.28 4.23
CA LYS A 166 16.33 -4.53 2.97
C LYS A 166 15.66 -3.16 3.15
N SER A 167 14.50 -3.11 3.78
CA SER A 167 13.78 -1.88 4.05
C SER A 167 14.60 -0.92 4.90
N LYS A 168 15.23 -1.41 5.99
CA LYS A 168 16.12 -0.61 6.84
C LYS A 168 17.34 -0.09 6.07
N LYS A 169 17.96 -0.92 5.23
CA LYS A 169 19.13 -0.52 4.44
C LYS A 169 18.76 0.54 3.39
N PHE A 170 17.56 0.47 2.85
CA PHE A 170 17.05 1.46 1.92
C PHE A 170 16.77 2.81 2.61
N ILE A 171 16.11 2.78 3.78
CA ILE A 171 15.84 3.97 4.60
C ILE A 171 17.15 4.68 5.00
N ASN A 172 18.19 3.94 5.38
CA ASN A 172 19.48 4.52 5.78
C ASN A 172 20.30 5.11 4.62
N ARG A 173 19.88 4.92 3.37
CA ARG A 173 20.54 5.50 2.19
C ARG A 173 20.05 6.90 1.81
N PHE A 174 18.93 7.32 2.35
CA PHE A 174 18.29 8.61 2.12
C PHE A 174 18.32 9.50 3.35
#